data_8d027bfc8989802a7020ec67185da67c
#
_entry.id   8d027bfc8989802a7020ec67185da67c
#
_cell.length_a   1.000
_cell.length_b   1.000
_cell.length_c   1.000
_cell.angle_alpha   90.00
_cell.angle_beta   90.00
_cell.angle_gamma   90.00
#
_symmetry.space_group_name_H-M   'P 1'
#
loop_
_entity.id
_entity.type
_entity.pdbx_description
1 polymer ?
#
loop_
_entity_poly.entity_id
_entity_poly.type
_entity_poly.pdbx_seq_one_letter_code
_entity_poly.pdbx_strand_id
1 'polypeptide(L)'
;MFLSCNPPIVQRELLFQWLLLFNKLLPLVEVININNNLFEQIQAIYRHSFVDFYNDSRITCRADEYFKVSIGKTPPRKEQHWFSNNPNDITWVSISDMGNCGLYINSSSEQLTKEATSRHNIKIVPNNTVLLSFKLTVGRVAITDGEMATNEAIAHFKTDKKEITEYLYCYLKSFNYQTMGSTSSIATAVNSKIIKGMPFIIPTDSELKQFHNIAKPIFDKIKENQHEIEKLSSIRDALLPKLMSGEIDVSELDI
;
A
#
# COMPACT_ATOMS: atom_id res chain seq x y z
N MET A 1 11.55 -25.40 -52.92
CA MET A 1 12.64 -25.81 -52.03
C MET A 1 12.62 -24.83 -50.84
N PHE A 2 11.86 -25.14 -49.79
CA PHE A 2 11.76 -24.30 -48.63
C PHE A 2 12.85 -24.70 -47.66
N LEU A 3 13.85 -23.83 -47.49
CA LEU A 3 14.87 -23.97 -46.47
C LEU A 3 14.23 -23.81 -45.08
N SER A 4 14.13 -24.90 -44.32
CA SER A 4 13.78 -24.87 -42.92
C SER A 4 14.94 -24.24 -42.10
N CYS A 5 14.89 -22.94 -41.90
CA CYS A 5 15.76 -22.28 -40.94
C CYS A 5 15.34 -22.69 -39.50
N ASN A 6 15.88 -23.78 -39.00
CA ASN A 6 15.86 -24.04 -37.58
C ASN A 6 16.76 -23.01 -36.88
N PRO A 7 16.27 -22.25 -35.92
CA PRO A 7 17.11 -21.34 -35.16
C PRO A 7 18.23 -22.13 -34.44
N PRO A 8 19.41 -21.54 -34.27
CA PRO A 8 20.52 -22.21 -33.59
C PRO A 8 20.09 -22.60 -32.15
N ILE A 9 20.63 -23.72 -31.68
CA ILE A 9 20.30 -24.36 -30.37
C ILE A 9 20.24 -23.35 -29.25
N VAL A 10 21.17 -22.40 -29.18
CA VAL A 10 21.21 -21.31 -28.19
C VAL A 10 19.97 -20.40 -28.23
N GLN A 11 19.40 -20.15 -29.41
CA GLN A 11 18.17 -19.35 -29.54
C GLN A 11 16.92 -20.14 -29.13
N ARG A 12 16.92 -21.45 -29.25
CA ARG A 12 15.83 -22.32 -28.78
C ARG A 12 15.82 -22.40 -27.25
N GLU A 13 16.97 -22.54 -26.62
CA GLU A 13 17.11 -22.53 -25.14
C GLU A 13 16.69 -21.19 -24.55
N LEU A 14 17.10 -20.08 -25.14
CA LEU A 14 16.67 -18.74 -24.72
C LEU A 14 15.15 -18.55 -24.88
N LEU A 15 14.58 -18.97 -25.99
CA LEU A 15 13.13 -18.91 -26.23
C LEU A 15 12.35 -19.78 -25.22
N PHE A 16 12.86 -20.94 -24.89
CA PHE A 16 12.26 -21.85 -23.92
C PHE A 16 12.33 -21.28 -22.50
N GLN A 17 13.46 -20.69 -22.11
CA GLN A 17 13.61 -19.97 -20.84
C GLN A 17 12.66 -18.76 -20.75
N TRP A 18 12.47 -18.03 -21.87
CA TRP A 18 11.51 -16.94 -21.96
C TRP A 18 10.05 -17.42 -21.82
N LEU A 19 9.69 -18.56 -22.41
CA LEU A 19 8.36 -19.16 -22.26
C LEU A 19 8.08 -19.62 -20.82
N LEU A 20 9.06 -20.22 -20.17
CA LEU A 20 8.98 -20.61 -18.77
C LEU A 20 8.80 -19.41 -17.83
N LEU A 21 9.56 -18.34 -18.07
CA LEU A 21 9.42 -17.08 -17.37
C LEU A 21 8.05 -16.46 -17.61
N PHE A 22 7.55 -16.47 -18.84
CA PHE A 22 6.26 -15.91 -19.20
C PHE A 22 5.12 -16.69 -18.54
N ASN A 23 5.14 -18.02 -18.53
CA ASN A 23 4.14 -18.85 -17.86
C ASN A 23 4.16 -18.69 -16.32
N LYS A 24 5.30 -18.37 -15.71
CA LYS A 24 5.40 -18.05 -14.27
C LYS A 24 5.00 -16.59 -13.94
N LEU A 25 5.08 -15.68 -14.91
CA LEU A 25 4.64 -14.30 -14.76
C LEU A 25 3.14 -14.12 -14.99
N LEU A 26 2.51 -14.98 -15.80
CA LEU A 26 1.07 -14.94 -16.06
C LEU A 26 0.23 -14.95 -14.76
N PRO A 27 0.44 -15.89 -13.80
CA PRO A 27 -0.32 -15.89 -12.55
C PRO A 27 -0.12 -14.61 -11.75
N LEU A 28 1.07 -14.03 -11.76
CA LEU A 28 1.36 -12.77 -11.07
C LEU A 28 0.56 -11.59 -11.65
N VAL A 29 0.51 -11.48 -12.98
CA VAL A 29 -0.28 -10.45 -13.68
C VAL A 29 -1.77 -10.63 -13.43
N GLU A 30 -2.25 -11.88 -13.45
CA GLU A 30 -3.65 -12.20 -13.16
C GLU A 30 -4.06 -11.79 -11.75
N VAL A 31 -3.25 -12.11 -10.74
CA VAL A 31 -3.53 -11.74 -9.34
C VAL A 31 -3.51 -10.22 -9.16
N ILE A 32 -2.61 -9.50 -9.81
CA ILE A 32 -2.59 -8.03 -9.81
C ILE A 32 -3.87 -7.47 -10.42
N ASN A 33 -4.32 -8.01 -11.56
CA ASN A 33 -5.56 -7.58 -12.22
C ASN A 33 -6.80 -7.88 -11.36
N ILE A 34 -6.83 -9.02 -10.68
CA ILE A 34 -7.89 -9.36 -9.74
C ILE A 34 -7.93 -8.33 -8.60
N ASN A 35 -6.79 -7.96 -8.02
CA ASN A 35 -6.73 -6.96 -6.96
C ASN A 35 -7.22 -5.59 -7.41
N ASN A 36 -6.83 -5.15 -8.62
CA ASN A 36 -7.31 -3.89 -9.18
C ASN A 36 -8.83 -3.91 -9.36
N ASN A 37 -9.38 -5.01 -9.89
CA ASN A 37 -10.82 -5.16 -10.09
C ASN A 37 -11.59 -5.17 -8.74
N LEU A 38 -11.11 -5.91 -7.75
CA LEU A 38 -11.67 -5.93 -6.39
C LEU A 38 -11.66 -4.52 -5.76
N PHE A 39 -10.58 -3.79 -5.96
CA PHE A 39 -10.47 -2.42 -5.48
C PHE A 39 -11.46 -1.47 -6.17
N GLU A 40 -11.62 -1.56 -7.48
CA GLU A 40 -12.59 -0.77 -8.23
C GLU A 40 -14.02 -1.08 -7.80
N GLN A 41 -14.35 -2.35 -7.57
CA GLN A 41 -15.67 -2.76 -7.07
C GLN A 41 -15.96 -2.13 -5.71
N ILE A 42 -15.04 -2.19 -4.76
CA ILE A 42 -15.28 -1.62 -3.43
C ILE A 42 -15.38 -0.09 -3.47
N GLN A 43 -14.60 0.57 -4.34
CA GLN A 43 -14.71 2.02 -4.55
C GLN A 43 -16.08 2.40 -5.17
N ALA A 44 -16.61 1.57 -6.05
CA ALA A 44 -17.94 1.77 -6.63
C ALA A 44 -19.05 1.60 -5.57
N ILE A 45 -18.94 0.55 -4.74
CA ILE A 45 -19.89 0.32 -3.61
C ILE A 45 -19.81 1.47 -2.61
N TYR A 46 -18.61 1.93 -2.26
CA TYR A 46 -18.41 3.08 -1.38
C TYR A 46 -19.09 4.35 -1.94
N ARG A 47 -18.83 4.68 -3.21
CA ARG A 47 -19.42 5.84 -3.87
C ARG A 47 -20.93 5.76 -3.86
N HIS A 48 -21.50 4.64 -4.27
CA HIS A 48 -22.95 4.42 -4.26
C HIS A 48 -23.54 4.60 -2.86
N SER A 49 -22.92 4.03 -1.83
CA SER A 49 -23.47 4.04 -0.46
C SER A 49 -23.32 5.39 0.25
N PHE A 50 -22.26 6.15 -0.05
CA PHE A 50 -21.87 7.31 0.77
C PHE A 50 -21.70 8.61 0.02
N VAL A 51 -21.58 8.59 -1.32
CA VAL A 51 -21.33 9.78 -2.12
C VAL A 51 -22.55 10.13 -2.99
N ASP A 52 -23.05 9.17 -3.79
CA ASP A 52 -24.10 9.43 -4.78
C ASP A 52 -25.46 9.75 -4.13
N PHE A 53 -25.71 9.18 -2.96
CA PHE A 53 -26.91 9.45 -2.15
C PHE A 53 -26.58 10.31 -0.93
N TYR A 54 -25.69 11.29 -1.14
CA TYR A 54 -25.34 12.22 -0.08
C TYR A 54 -26.58 12.97 0.41
N ASN A 55 -26.83 12.92 1.71
CA ASN A 55 -27.85 13.70 2.38
C ASN A 55 -27.16 14.77 3.25
N ASP A 56 -27.53 16.03 3.08
CA ASP A 56 -26.98 17.17 3.81
C ASP A 56 -27.14 17.06 5.35
N SER A 57 -27.96 16.10 5.82
CA SER A 57 -28.11 15.83 7.25
C SER A 57 -27.01 15.00 7.90
N ARG A 58 -26.01 14.55 7.14
CA ARG A 58 -24.88 13.76 7.70
C ARG A 58 -24.02 14.59 8.64
N ILE A 59 -23.72 14.02 9.78
CA ILE A 59 -22.86 14.66 10.79
C ILE A 59 -21.42 14.69 10.26
N THR A 60 -20.85 15.88 10.26
CA THR A 60 -19.45 16.10 9.92
C THR A 60 -18.70 16.61 11.15
N CYS A 61 -17.54 16.07 11.42
CA CYS A 61 -16.63 16.54 12.47
C CYS A 61 -15.22 16.74 11.91
N ARG A 62 -14.30 17.21 12.74
CA ARG A 62 -12.89 17.23 12.41
C ARG A 62 -12.30 15.81 12.58
N ALA A 63 -11.37 15.45 11.73
CA ALA A 63 -10.74 14.14 11.81
C ALA A 63 -10.07 13.87 13.16
N ASP A 64 -9.47 14.88 13.81
CA ASP A 64 -8.83 14.75 15.14
C ASP A 64 -9.81 14.72 16.32
N GLU A 65 -11.09 14.97 16.07
CA GLU A 65 -12.16 14.77 17.06
C GLU A 65 -12.66 13.32 17.04
N TYR A 66 -12.58 12.66 15.89
CA TYR A 66 -13.04 11.28 15.74
C TYR A 66 -11.92 10.24 15.85
N PHE A 67 -10.73 10.57 15.33
CA PHE A 67 -9.57 9.70 15.33
C PHE A 67 -8.44 10.27 16.18
N LYS A 68 -7.65 9.39 16.80
CA LYS A 68 -6.37 9.78 17.38
C LYS A 68 -5.33 9.96 16.27
N VAL A 69 -5.32 11.16 15.65
CA VAL A 69 -4.40 11.46 14.54
C VAL A 69 -3.01 11.77 15.07
N SER A 70 -2.02 11.01 14.63
CA SER A 70 -0.60 11.22 14.91
C SER A 70 0.21 11.31 13.61
N ILE A 71 1.41 11.86 13.71
CA ILE A 71 2.31 12.08 12.55
C ILE A 71 3.60 11.30 12.83
N GLY A 72 4.18 10.74 11.77
CA GLY A 72 5.47 10.08 11.83
C GLY A 72 6.64 11.01 12.11
N LYS A 73 7.82 10.46 12.22
CA LYS A 73 9.04 11.21 12.51
C LYS A 73 10.26 10.55 11.87
N THR A 74 11.18 11.39 11.39
CA THR A 74 12.46 10.97 10.82
C THR A 74 13.56 11.28 11.83
N PRO A 75 14.45 10.32 12.17
CA PRO A 75 15.69 10.62 12.89
C PRO A 75 16.59 11.52 12.04
N PRO A 76 17.60 12.19 12.63
CA PRO A 76 18.54 13.00 11.86
C PRO A 76 19.22 12.18 10.76
N ARG A 77 18.98 12.52 9.50
CA ARG A 77 19.52 11.79 8.33
C ARG A 77 21.05 11.77 8.24
N LYS A 78 21.73 12.72 8.91
CA LYS A 78 23.21 12.75 9.00
C LYS A 78 23.76 11.61 9.86
N GLU A 79 22.94 11.06 10.75
CA GLU A 79 23.30 10.01 11.70
C GLU A 79 22.84 8.65 11.17
N GLN A 80 23.57 8.10 10.20
CA GLN A 80 23.20 6.89 9.44
C GLN A 80 22.99 5.64 10.32
N HIS A 81 23.60 5.58 11.50
CA HIS A 81 23.49 4.45 12.43
C HIS A 81 22.05 4.25 12.99
N TRP A 82 21.15 5.22 12.84
CA TRP A 82 19.74 5.07 13.17
C TRP A 82 18.95 4.26 12.13
N PHE A 83 19.49 4.18 10.92
CA PHE A 83 18.86 3.47 9.81
C PHE A 83 19.52 2.10 9.64
N SER A 84 18.74 1.12 9.23
CA SER A 84 19.15 -0.27 9.11
C SER A 84 18.54 -0.89 7.86
N ASN A 85 19.18 -1.94 7.35
CA ASN A 85 18.63 -2.82 6.32
C ASN A 85 18.27 -4.21 6.90
N ASN A 86 18.30 -4.35 8.23
CA ASN A 86 17.96 -5.59 8.89
C ASN A 86 16.41 -5.72 8.97
N PRO A 87 15.80 -6.75 8.36
CA PRO A 87 14.35 -6.94 8.36
C PRO A 87 13.75 -7.19 9.75
N ASN A 88 14.57 -7.49 10.76
CA ASN A 88 14.12 -7.65 12.15
C ASN A 88 14.06 -6.33 12.94
N ASP A 89 14.52 -5.24 12.35
CA ASP A 89 14.38 -3.90 12.91
C ASP A 89 13.00 -3.30 12.58
N ILE A 90 12.73 -2.10 13.05
CA ILE A 90 11.41 -1.47 12.89
C ILE A 90 11.24 -1.00 11.44
N THR A 91 10.28 -1.56 10.72
CA THR A 91 9.86 -1.07 9.39
C THR A 91 9.59 0.43 9.45
N TRP A 92 10.26 1.22 8.61
CA TRP A 92 10.10 2.68 8.58
C TRP A 92 9.66 3.16 7.21
N VAL A 93 8.38 3.48 7.12
CA VAL A 93 7.69 3.80 5.87
C VAL A 93 7.93 5.24 5.45
N SER A 94 8.39 5.41 4.22
CA SER A 94 8.51 6.68 3.52
C SER A 94 7.32 6.93 2.58
N ILE A 95 7.23 8.16 2.02
CA ILE A 95 6.26 8.45 0.95
C ILE A 95 6.53 7.58 -0.29
N SER A 96 7.79 7.27 -0.58
CA SER A 96 8.16 6.41 -1.71
C SER A 96 7.58 5.02 -1.54
N ASP A 97 7.73 4.43 -0.35
CA ASP A 97 7.19 3.11 -0.03
C ASP A 97 5.66 3.10 -0.18
N MET A 98 4.96 4.15 0.30
CA MET A 98 3.51 4.31 0.07
C MET A 98 3.13 4.48 -1.41
N GLY A 99 4.06 4.84 -2.27
CA GLY A 99 3.83 4.93 -3.72
C GLY A 99 3.94 3.60 -4.43
N ASN A 100 4.66 2.68 -3.84
CA ASN A 100 4.98 1.37 -4.40
C ASN A 100 4.18 0.23 -3.76
N CYS A 101 3.50 0.48 -2.63
CA CYS A 101 2.64 -0.51 -2.00
C CYS A 101 1.25 -0.56 -2.66
N GLY A 102 0.53 -1.64 -2.40
CA GLY A 102 -0.88 -1.77 -2.74
C GLY A 102 -1.80 -1.12 -1.70
N LEU A 103 -2.91 -1.79 -1.39
CA LEU A 103 -3.84 -1.36 -0.34
C LEU A 103 -3.21 -1.49 1.04
N TYR A 104 -2.46 -2.55 1.28
CA TYR A 104 -1.72 -2.78 2.50
C TYR A 104 -0.22 -2.50 2.32
N ILE A 105 0.42 -2.05 3.41
CA ILE A 105 1.86 -1.86 3.49
C ILE A 105 2.42 -2.67 4.65
N ASN A 106 3.37 -3.58 4.35
CA ASN A 106 4.00 -4.50 5.29
C ASN A 106 5.52 -4.38 5.33
N SER A 107 6.10 -3.68 4.36
CA SER A 107 7.54 -3.54 4.18
C SER A 107 7.93 -2.12 3.79
N SER A 108 9.19 -1.80 3.91
CA SER A 108 9.79 -0.52 3.51
C SER A 108 11.20 -0.71 3.01
N SER A 109 11.72 0.26 2.29
CA SER A 109 13.08 0.27 1.79
C SER A 109 14.14 0.44 2.88
N GLU A 110 13.78 1.01 4.03
CA GLU A 110 14.67 1.23 5.17
C GLU A 110 13.97 0.83 6.48
N GLN A 111 14.75 0.41 7.47
CA GLN A 111 14.30 0.13 8.83
C GLN A 111 14.95 1.12 9.80
N LEU A 112 14.39 1.24 10.99
CA LEU A 112 15.00 1.97 12.10
C LEU A 112 15.40 1.00 13.21
N THR A 113 16.56 1.25 13.80
CA THR A 113 16.97 0.51 14.99
C THR A 113 15.98 0.78 16.16
N LYS A 114 15.83 -0.17 17.07
CA LYS A 114 15.00 0.00 18.27
C LYS A 114 15.48 1.18 19.12
N GLU A 115 16.79 1.43 19.13
CA GLU A 115 17.36 2.57 19.83
C GLU A 115 16.93 3.90 19.20
N ALA A 116 16.89 4.00 17.86
CA ALA A 116 16.43 5.19 17.17
C ALA A 116 15.00 5.55 17.55
N THR A 117 14.10 4.56 17.62
CA THR A 117 12.69 4.82 17.99
C THR A 117 12.55 5.34 19.41
N SER A 118 13.31 4.79 20.35
CA SER A 118 13.31 5.22 21.76
C SER A 118 13.92 6.62 21.93
N ARG A 119 15.12 6.82 21.37
CA ARG A 119 15.89 8.07 21.54
C ARG A 119 15.21 9.28 20.88
N HIS A 120 14.59 9.07 19.74
CA HIS A 120 13.92 10.15 18.99
C HIS A 120 12.42 10.23 19.28
N ASN A 121 11.89 9.43 20.22
CA ASN A 121 10.46 9.36 20.54
C ASN A 121 9.61 9.18 19.26
N ILE A 122 9.97 8.18 18.45
CA ILE A 122 9.26 7.83 17.21
C ILE A 122 8.12 6.90 17.58
N LYS A 123 6.92 7.25 17.17
CA LYS A 123 5.73 6.47 17.50
C LYS A 123 5.63 5.24 16.61
N ILE A 124 5.46 4.09 17.23
CA ILE A 124 5.07 2.88 16.53
C ILE A 124 3.57 2.95 16.21
N VAL A 125 3.27 2.64 14.97
CA VAL A 125 1.91 2.58 14.44
C VAL A 125 1.46 1.12 14.51
N PRO A 126 0.33 0.83 15.18
CA PRO A 126 -0.17 -0.54 15.26
C PRO A 126 -0.64 -1.07 13.90
N ASN A 127 -0.74 -2.40 13.81
CA ASN A 127 -1.37 -3.07 12.69
C ASN A 127 -2.80 -2.54 12.44
N ASN A 128 -3.25 -2.61 11.20
CA ASN A 128 -4.58 -2.19 10.75
C ASN A 128 -4.88 -0.70 10.98
N THR A 129 -3.86 0.15 10.87
CA THR A 129 -3.99 1.61 10.94
C THR A 129 -3.98 2.22 9.55
N VAL A 130 -4.91 3.12 9.26
CA VAL A 130 -4.93 3.84 7.98
C VAL A 130 -3.91 4.96 8.00
N LEU A 131 -3.06 4.98 6.98
CA LEU A 131 -2.01 5.96 6.73
C LEU A 131 -2.41 6.90 5.59
N LEU A 132 -2.03 8.16 5.70
CA LEU A 132 -2.23 9.18 4.66
C LEU A 132 -0.97 10.01 4.48
N SER A 133 -0.41 10.06 3.27
CA SER A 133 0.65 11.01 2.93
C SER A 133 0.07 12.41 2.71
N PHE A 134 0.73 13.45 3.28
CA PHE A 134 0.22 14.82 3.20
C PHE A 134 1.28 15.88 2.86
N LYS A 135 2.54 15.48 2.66
CA LYS A 135 3.60 16.34 2.15
C LYS A 135 4.12 15.77 0.84
N LEU A 136 4.65 16.64 -0.05
CA LEU A 136 5.18 16.29 -1.37
C LEU A 136 4.13 15.65 -2.28
N THR A 137 3.71 14.43 -1.98
CA THR A 137 2.61 13.73 -2.68
C THR A 137 1.47 13.53 -1.71
N VAL A 138 0.41 14.31 -1.83
CA VAL A 138 -0.79 14.23 -0.97
C VAL A 138 -1.74 13.16 -1.50
N GLY A 139 -2.38 12.41 -0.60
CA GLY A 139 -3.46 11.49 -0.97
C GLY A 139 -3.02 10.04 -1.27
N ARG A 140 -1.77 9.66 -0.99
CA ARG A 140 -1.43 8.24 -0.92
C ARG A 140 -1.99 7.67 0.37
N VAL A 141 -2.79 6.63 0.26
CA VAL A 141 -3.46 5.96 1.40
C VAL A 141 -3.04 4.51 1.41
N ALA A 142 -2.70 3.99 2.59
CA ALA A 142 -2.40 2.58 2.81
C ALA A 142 -2.89 2.15 4.20
N ILE A 143 -3.03 0.84 4.42
CA ILE A 143 -3.32 0.25 5.73
C ILE A 143 -2.08 -0.51 6.19
N THR A 144 -1.66 -0.32 7.43
CA THR A 144 -0.52 -1.04 7.99
C THR A 144 -0.83 -2.53 8.11
N ASP A 145 0.10 -3.37 7.62
CA ASP A 145 0.10 -4.80 7.84
C ASP A 145 1.32 -5.17 8.69
N GLY A 146 1.14 -5.11 9.99
CA GLY A 146 2.17 -5.18 11.00
C GLY A 146 2.40 -3.85 11.72
N GLU A 147 3.25 -3.88 12.74
CA GLU A 147 3.69 -2.68 13.45
C GLU A 147 4.81 -2.01 12.67
N MET A 148 4.75 -0.67 12.58
CA MET A 148 5.75 0.09 11.83
C MET A 148 5.89 1.52 12.34
N ALA A 149 6.93 2.20 11.89
CA ALA A 149 7.09 3.64 12.01
C ALA A 149 6.96 4.30 10.64
N THR A 150 6.78 5.60 10.58
CA THR A 150 6.72 6.36 9.33
C THR A 150 7.52 7.66 9.41
N ASN A 151 7.80 8.27 8.27
CA ASN A 151 8.38 9.60 8.23
C ASN A 151 7.36 10.70 8.58
N GLU A 152 7.83 11.93 8.74
CA GLU A 152 7.03 13.11 9.13
C GLU A 152 6.06 13.63 8.06
N ALA A 153 5.96 12.95 6.94
CA ALA A 153 5.04 13.31 5.86
C ALA A 153 3.79 12.45 5.83
N ILE A 154 3.67 11.51 6.78
CA ILE A 154 2.59 10.53 6.86
C ILE A 154 1.82 10.74 8.17
N ALA A 155 0.51 10.84 8.04
CA ALA A 155 -0.45 10.87 9.14
C ALA A 155 -1.01 9.46 9.39
N HIS A 156 -1.25 9.14 10.66
CA HIS A 156 -1.81 7.88 11.13
C HIS A 156 -3.17 8.14 11.77
N PHE A 157 -4.19 7.48 11.29
CA PHE A 157 -5.56 7.58 11.82
C PHE A 157 -5.86 6.37 12.70
N LYS A 158 -5.64 6.51 14.01
CA LYS A 158 -5.83 5.43 14.99
C LYS A 158 -7.23 5.48 15.56
N THR A 159 -7.86 4.32 15.69
CA THR A 159 -9.20 4.17 16.27
C THR A 159 -9.35 2.80 16.92
N ASP A 160 -10.22 2.72 17.92
CA ASP A 160 -10.58 1.45 18.55
C ASP A 160 -11.77 0.77 17.81
N LYS A 161 -12.47 1.51 16.93
CA LYS A 161 -13.54 0.97 16.07
C LYS A 161 -12.94 0.29 14.84
N LYS A 162 -12.78 -1.02 14.87
CA LYS A 162 -12.15 -1.78 13.77
C LYS A 162 -13.00 -1.76 12.48
N GLU A 163 -14.31 -1.69 12.60
CA GLU A 163 -15.25 -1.70 11.48
C GLU A 163 -15.16 -0.45 10.59
N ILE A 164 -14.47 0.60 11.05
CA ILE A 164 -14.35 1.85 10.26
C ILE A 164 -13.16 1.85 9.30
N THR A 165 -12.26 0.88 9.39
CA THR A 165 -11.00 0.87 8.62
C THR A 165 -11.24 0.93 7.12
N GLU A 166 -12.15 0.11 6.60
CA GLU A 166 -12.45 0.03 5.16
C GLU A 166 -13.15 1.31 4.67
N TYR A 167 -14.10 1.83 5.48
CA TYR A 167 -14.76 3.10 5.18
C TYR A 167 -13.75 4.25 5.16
N LEU A 168 -12.92 4.36 6.19
CA LEU A 168 -11.91 5.42 6.31
C LEU A 168 -10.91 5.36 5.15
N TYR A 169 -10.46 4.17 4.77
CA TYR A 169 -9.59 4.00 3.61
C TYR A 169 -10.24 4.53 2.33
N CYS A 170 -11.47 4.12 2.04
CA CYS A 170 -12.22 4.57 0.87
C CYS A 170 -12.51 6.08 0.92
N TYR A 171 -12.85 6.60 2.10
CA TYR A 171 -13.07 8.03 2.32
C TYR A 171 -11.82 8.84 1.99
N LEU A 172 -10.66 8.49 2.58
CA LEU A 172 -9.41 9.19 2.34
C LEU A 172 -8.93 9.04 0.89
N LYS A 173 -9.17 7.89 0.26
CA LYS A 173 -8.79 7.65 -1.14
C LYS A 173 -9.60 8.48 -2.13
N SER A 174 -10.87 8.75 -1.84
CA SER A 174 -11.77 9.55 -2.67
C SER A 174 -11.80 11.05 -2.31
N PHE A 175 -11.14 11.44 -1.21
CA PHE A 175 -11.17 12.82 -0.73
C PHE A 175 -10.48 13.79 -1.68
N ASN A 176 -11.12 14.93 -1.97
CA ASN A 176 -10.51 15.99 -2.79
C ASN A 176 -9.60 16.90 -1.96
N TYR A 177 -8.32 16.57 -1.90
CA TYR A 177 -7.32 17.33 -1.13
C TYR A 177 -7.07 18.74 -1.67
N GLN A 178 -7.45 19.07 -2.91
CA GLN A 178 -7.30 20.42 -3.48
C GLN A 178 -8.18 21.44 -2.77
N THR A 179 -9.27 21.01 -2.12
CA THR A 179 -10.17 21.89 -1.36
C THR A 179 -9.60 22.32 -0.02
N MET A 180 -8.49 21.72 0.44
CA MET A 180 -7.94 21.94 1.78
C MET A 180 -6.89 23.06 1.86
N GLY A 181 -6.53 23.69 0.76
CA GLY A 181 -5.49 24.70 0.74
C GLY A 181 -6.00 26.13 0.74
N SER A 182 -5.17 27.06 1.21
CA SER A 182 -5.43 28.50 1.06
C SER A 182 -5.36 28.88 -0.41
N THR A 183 -6.30 29.72 -0.86
CA THR A 183 -6.49 30.20 -2.23
C THR A 183 -5.38 31.09 -2.78
N SER A 184 -4.23 31.23 -2.10
CA SER A 184 -3.11 32.04 -2.54
C SER A 184 -1.90 31.18 -2.89
N SER A 185 -1.67 31.05 -4.20
CA SER A 185 -0.43 30.65 -4.91
C SER A 185 0.07 29.19 -4.86
N ILE A 186 0.11 28.62 -6.04
CA ILE A 186 1.07 27.72 -6.71
C ILE A 186 1.42 26.37 -6.07
N ALA A 187 1.21 26.08 -4.83
CA ALA A 187 1.21 24.71 -4.27
C ALA A 187 0.60 24.77 -2.89
N THR A 188 -0.54 24.15 -2.72
CA THR A 188 -1.21 24.07 -1.44
C THR A 188 -0.36 23.25 -0.47
N ALA A 189 0.44 23.89 0.36
CA ALA A 189 1.23 23.20 1.37
C ALA A 189 0.30 22.66 2.46
N VAL A 190 -0.11 21.41 2.30
CA VAL A 190 -0.85 20.69 3.33
C VAL A 190 0.08 20.41 4.50
N ASN A 191 -0.27 20.87 5.69
CA ASN A 191 0.48 20.62 6.92
C ASN A 191 -0.29 19.73 7.91
N SER A 192 0.36 19.32 8.97
CA SER A 192 -0.23 18.42 9.97
C SER A 192 -1.49 18.99 10.63
N LYS A 193 -1.59 20.31 10.81
CA LYS A 193 -2.76 20.96 11.40
C LYS A 193 -3.97 20.87 10.45
N ILE A 194 -3.72 21.06 9.16
CA ILE A 194 -4.75 20.94 8.12
C ILE A 194 -5.27 19.50 8.08
N ILE A 195 -4.37 18.50 8.03
CA ILE A 195 -4.77 17.08 8.04
C ILE A 195 -5.56 16.69 9.28
N LYS A 196 -5.13 17.13 10.46
CA LYS A 196 -5.87 16.88 11.71
C LYS A 196 -7.26 17.50 11.68
N GLY A 197 -7.38 18.71 11.13
CA GLY A 197 -8.64 19.42 11.04
C GLY A 197 -9.46 19.14 9.78
N MET A 198 -9.07 18.15 8.95
CA MET A 198 -9.85 17.82 7.76
C MET A 198 -11.27 17.37 8.13
N PRO A 199 -12.27 17.71 7.32
CA PRO A 199 -13.63 17.25 7.56
C PRO A 199 -13.69 15.73 7.48
N PHE A 200 -14.50 15.13 8.32
CA PHE A 200 -14.78 13.71 8.32
C PHE A 200 -16.28 13.50 8.44
N ILE A 201 -16.87 12.80 7.49
CA ILE A 201 -18.28 12.46 7.48
C ILE A 201 -18.46 11.19 8.30
N ILE A 202 -19.24 11.28 9.38
CA ILE A 202 -19.49 10.15 10.28
C ILE A 202 -20.62 9.30 9.70
N PRO A 203 -20.34 8.02 9.31
CA PRO A 203 -21.42 7.11 8.92
C PRO A 203 -22.21 6.71 10.17
N THR A 204 -23.50 6.41 9.98
CA THR A 204 -24.29 5.77 11.04
C THR A 204 -23.73 4.37 11.34
N ASP A 205 -23.97 3.87 12.56
CA ASP A 205 -23.51 2.52 12.94
C ASP A 205 -24.13 1.43 12.03
N SER A 206 -25.34 1.64 11.52
CA SER A 206 -25.99 0.73 10.58
C SER A 206 -25.29 0.72 9.21
N GLU A 207 -25.04 1.90 8.63
CA GLU A 207 -24.32 2.05 7.36
C GLU A 207 -22.92 1.47 7.47
N LEU A 208 -22.23 1.76 8.57
CA LEU A 208 -20.88 1.28 8.81
C LEU A 208 -20.82 -0.24 8.87
N LYS A 209 -21.73 -0.89 9.62
CA LYS A 209 -21.81 -2.36 9.70
C LYS A 209 -22.14 -3.00 8.36
N GLN A 210 -23.11 -2.43 7.61
CA GLN A 210 -23.45 -2.94 6.29
C GLN A 210 -22.25 -2.86 5.34
N PHE A 211 -21.56 -1.72 5.29
CA PHE A 211 -20.40 -1.54 4.44
C PHE A 211 -19.24 -2.46 4.87
N HIS A 212 -18.94 -2.54 6.16
CA HIS A 212 -17.90 -3.43 6.69
C HIS A 212 -18.13 -4.89 6.31
N ASN A 213 -19.35 -5.39 6.44
CA ASN A 213 -19.69 -6.77 6.09
C ASN A 213 -19.44 -7.09 4.61
N ILE A 214 -19.57 -6.10 3.72
CA ILE A 214 -19.29 -6.26 2.28
C ILE A 214 -17.81 -6.02 1.99
N ALA A 215 -17.23 -4.96 2.57
CA ALA A 215 -15.89 -4.50 2.26
C ALA A 215 -14.80 -5.40 2.85
N LYS A 216 -14.98 -5.84 4.11
CA LYS A 216 -13.94 -6.62 4.81
C LYS A 216 -13.49 -7.88 4.07
N PRO A 217 -14.37 -8.76 3.56
CA PRO A 217 -13.93 -9.92 2.79
C PRO A 217 -13.13 -9.56 1.54
N ILE A 218 -13.48 -8.44 0.89
CA ILE A 218 -12.75 -7.94 -0.30
C ILE A 218 -11.36 -7.44 0.11
N PHE A 219 -11.26 -6.67 1.20
CA PHE A 219 -10.00 -6.17 1.73
C PHE A 219 -9.09 -7.33 2.20
N ASP A 220 -9.64 -8.32 2.87
CA ASP A 220 -8.91 -9.52 3.28
C ASP A 220 -8.38 -10.28 2.05
N LYS A 221 -9.20 -10.43 0.99
CA LYS A 221 -8.76 -11.10 -0.24
C LYS A 221 -7.66 -10.32 -0.96
N ILE A 222 -7.75 -9.00 -1.03
CA ILE A 222 -6.68 -8.14 -1.58
C ILE A 222 -5.39 -8.32 -0.77
N LYS A 223 -5.48 -8.39 0.55
CA LYS A 223 -4.35 -8.62 1.44
C LYS A 223 -3.66 -9.95 1.18
N GLU A 224 -4.44 -11.04 1.13
CA GLU A 224 -3.93 -12.38 0.80
C GLU A 224 -3.22 -12.38 -0.56
N ASN A 225 -3.84 -11.80 -1.56
CA ASN A 225 -3.28 -11.70 -2.90
C ASN A 225 -1.98 -10.87 -2.93
N GLN A 226 -1.88 -9.78 -2.13
CA GLN A 226 -0.64 -9.00 -2.02
C GLN A 226 0.51 -9.85 -1.45
N HIS A 227 0.25 -10.64 -0.39
CA HIS A 227 1.25 -11.56 0.16
C HIS A 227 1.66 -12.64 -0.85
N GLU A 228 0.72 -13.15 -1.63
CA GLU A 228 1.01 -14.10 -2.70
C GLU A 228 1.89 -13.47 -3.79
N ILE A 229 1.58 -12.25 -4.24
CA ILE A 229 2.37 -11.47 -5.20
C ILE A 229 3.81 -11.29 -4.69
N GLU A 230 3.99 -10.92 -3.43
CA GLU A 230 5.31 -10.73 -2.82
C GLU A 230 6.10 -12.04 -2.79
N LYS A 231 5.46 -13.14 -2.38
CA LYS A 231 6.06 -14.47 -2.36
C LYS A 231 6.49 -14.92 -3.75
N LEU A 232 5.60 -14.80 -4.73
CA LEU A 232 5.88 -15.17 -6.12
C LEU A 232 6.99 -14.31 -6.73
N SER A 233 6.98 -13.00 -6.42
CA SER A 233 8.04 -12.07 -6.85
C SER A 233 9.39 -12.44 -6.26
N SER A 234 9.45 -12.75 -4.97
CA SER A 234 10.68 -13.19 -4.30
C SER A 234 11.24 -14.48 -4.89
N ILE A 235 10.37 -15.45 -5.19
CA ILE A 235 10.76 -16.71 -5.84
C ILE A 235 11.31 -16.42 -7.24
N ARG A 236 10.62 -15.60 -8.04
CA ARG A 236 11.08 -15.19 -9.37
C ARG A 236 12.46 -14.56 -9.31
N ASP A 237 12.65 -13.58 -8.43
CA ASP A 237 13.90 -12.81 -8.32
C ASP A 237 15.07 -13.67 -7.83
N ALA A 238 14.80 -14.71 -7.03
CA ALA A 238 15.79 -15.68 -6.61
C ALA A 238 16.16 -16.69 -7.69
N LEU A 239 15.18 -17.10 -8.52
CA LEU A 239 15.39 -18.13 -9.55
C LEU A 239 15.93 -17.55 -10.87
N LEU A 240 15.53 -16.32 -11.22
CA LEU A 240 15.87 -15.72 -12.52
C LEU A 240 17.37 -15.64 -12.79
N PRO A 241 18.25 -15.18 -11.87
CA PRO A 241 19.68 -15.17 -12.10
C PRO A 241 20.28 -16.57 -12.30
N LYS A 242 19.77 -17.57 -11.56
CA LYS A 242 20.24 -18.96 -11.63
C LYS A 242 19.85 -19.64 -12.94
N LEU A 243 18.67 -19.33 -13.46
CA LEU A 243 18.23 -19.77 -14.78
C LEU A 243 19.06 -19.12 -15.89
N MET A 244 19.35 -17.81 -15.76
CA MET A 244 20.14 -17.07 -16.76
C MET A 244 21.61 -17.49 -16.78
N SER A 245 22.16 -17.90 -15.63
CA SER A 245 23.54 -18.40 -15.55
C SER A 245 23.70 -19.87 -15.94
N GLY A 246 22.58 -20.61 -16.17
CA GLY A 246 22.62 -22.06 -16.44
C GLY A 246 22.93 -22.90 -15.18
N GLU A 247 22.89 -22.31 -13.98
CA GLU A 247 23.06 -23.04 -12.70
C GLU A 247 21.89 -24.01 -12.45
N ILE A 248 20.71 -23.69 -12.96
CA ILE A 248 19.52 -24.55 -12.94
C ILE A 248 19.25 -25.01 -14.36
N ASP A 249 19.38 -26.32 -14.60
CA ASP A 249 18.99 -26.97 -15.85
C ASP A 249 17.49 -27.27 -15.82
N VAL A 250 16.78 -26.82 -16.83
CA VAL A 250 15.32 -27.02 -17.00
C VAL A 250 14.98 -27.88 -18.21
N SER A 251 16.00 -28.49 -18.87
CA SER A 251 15.80 -29.27 -20.10
C SER A 251 14.97 -30.54 -19.89
N GLU A 252 14.84 -31.03 -18.65
CA GLU A 252 14.08 -32.24 -18.30
C GLU A 252 12.69 -31.94 -17.70
N LEU A 253 12.27 -30.67 -17.63
CA LEU A 253 10.94 -30.33 -17.13
C LEU A 253 9.90 -30.50 -18.25
N ASP A 254 9.03 -31.52 -18.12
CA ASP A 254 7.80 -31.65 -18.90
C ASP A 254 6.85 -30.48 -18.56
N ILE A 255 6.53 -29.65 -19.56
CA ILE A 255 5.66 -28.48 -19.45
C ILE A 255 4.42 -28.69 -20.30
#